data_d86fb10f910d820ffc85d9a426abb0c4
#
_entry.id   d86fb10f910d820ffc85d9a426abb0c4
#
_cell.length_a   1.000
_cell.length_b   1.000
_cell.length_c   1.000
_cell.angle_alpha   90.00
_cell.angle_beta   90.00
_cell.angle_gamma   90.00
#
_symmetry.space_group_name_H-M   'P 1'
#
loop_
_entity.id
_entity.type
_entity.pdbx_description
1 polymer ?
#
loop_
_entity_poly.entity_id
_entity_poly.type
_entity_poly.pdbx_seq_one_letter_code
_entity_poly.pdbx_strand_id
1 'polypeptide(L)'
;MSNKKILPVSYPMITSWQWHATLFSILGDDEKAKNWIFSNYIQLRCYNIEEIFTGDEMLLADMMPGSSSLKECPYLLFSLMTKEQVESYCGDIINFIIKTIDLNGYVYGVFDEAKILCDSGADYKFPHELFIFGYDKDKEEFHVGDFTFGEHYSYSTVSFEDVKRGYDIITASEDHMFKDDYKGRRGLYVIQKNTAEMYYDLDVAYIKDTSVSYTHL
;
A
#
# COMPACT_ATOMS: atom_id res chain seq x y z
N MET A 1 -20.57 1.18 -18.71
CA MET A 1 -19.35 1.10 -17.90
C MET A 1 -18.18 0.88 -18.85
N SER A 2 -17.05 1.53 -18.62
CA SER A 2 -15.87 1.33 -19.45
C SER A 2 -15.32 -0.08 -19.28
N ASN A 3 -14.77 -0.67 -20.36
CA ASN A 3 -14.09 -1.96 -20.26
C ASN A 3 -12.68 -1.83 -19.66
N LYS A 4 -12.17 -0.59 -19.57
CA LYS A 4 -10.85 -0.29 -19.02
C LYS A 4 -10.87 1.02 -18.25
N LYS A 5 -10.23 1.04 -17.10
CA LYS A 5 -9.98 2.26 -16.33
C LYS A 5 -8.65 2.14 -15.56
N ILE A 6 -7.83 3.17 -15.68
CA ILE A 6 -6.57 3.29 -14.96
C ILE A 6 -6.60 4.62 -14.22
N LEU A 7 -6.42 4.60 -12.91
CA LEU A 7 -6.33 5.79 -12.08
C LEU A 7 -4.95 6.44 -12.24
N PRO A 8 -4.85 7.76 -12.08
CA PRO A 8 -3.57 8.46 -12.19
C PRO A 8 -2.58 7.99 -11.12
N VAL A 9 -1.39 7.63 -11.55
CA VAL A 9 -0.25 7.34 -10.68
C VAL A 9 1.01 7.98 -11.26
N SER A 10 1.92 8.37 -10.37
CA SER A 10 3.27 8.83 -10.72
C SER A 10 4.29 7.86 -10.16
N TYR A 11 5.47 7.71 -10.79
CA TYR A 11 6.50 6.88 -10.20
C TYR A 11 6.93 7.48 -8.85
N PRO A 12 6.91 6.67 -7.77
CA PRO A 12 7.12 7.18 -6.42
C PRO A 12 8.55 7.65 -6.18
N MET A 13 8.72 8.77 -5.48
CA MET A 13 10.04 9.31 -5.13
C MET A 13 10.75 8.49 -4.04
N ILE A 14 10.01 7.73 -3.26
CA ILE A 14 10.52 6.84 -2.21
C ILE A 14 9.90 5.46 -2.42
N THR A 15 10.75 4.46 -2.56
CA THR A 15 10.37 3.06 -2.80
C THR A 15 11.00 2.10 -1.80
N SER A 16 11.39 2.58 -0.60
CA SER A 16 11.99 1.72 0.42
C SER A 16 11.01 0.65 0.94
N TRP A 17 9.72 0.98 0.96
CA TRP A 17 8.64 0.11 1.41
C TRP A 17 7.39 0.28 0.55
N GLN A 18 6.56 -0.76 0.49
CA GLN A 18 5.33 -0.78 -0.30
C GLN A 18 4.36 0.35 0.10
N TRP A 19 4.23 0.66 1.39
CA TRP A 19 3.38 1.78 1.86
C TRP A 19 3.90 3.15 1.42
N HIS A 20 5.22 3.38 1.38
CA HIS A 20 5.78 4.62 0.83
C HIS A 20 5.56 4.71 -0.67
N ALA A 21 5.87 3.63 -1.38
CA ALA A 21 5.67 3.58 -2.82
C ALA A 21 4.20 3.82 -3.19
N THR A 22 3.25 3.22 -2.47
CA THR A 22 1.81 3.43 -2.67
C THR A 22 1.42 4.88 -2.41
N LEU A 23 1.85 5.48 -1.29
CA LEU A 23 1.58 6.87 -0.93
C LEU A 23 2.02 7.82 -2.04
N PHE A 24 3.31 7.73 -2.43
CA PHE A 24 3.89 8.63 -3.42
C PHE A 24 3.39 8.34 -4.84
N SER A 25 2.99 7.11 -5.14
CA SER A 25 2.30 6.79 -6.40
C SER A 25 0.98 7.55 -6.54
N ILE A 26 0.22 7.66 -5.45
CA ILE A 26 -1.08 8.35 -5.44
C ILE A 26 -0.90 9.87 -5.37
N LEU A 27 -0.04 10.36 -4.48
CA LEU A 27 0.20 11.80 -4.34
C LEU A 27 0.85 12.40 -5.59
N GLY A 28 1.80 11.67 -6.19
CA GLY A 28 2.57 12.15 -7.32
C GLY A 28 3.28 13.46 -7.01
N ASP A 29 3.25 14.38 -7.96
CA ASP A 29 3.84 15.73 -7.84
C ASP A 29 2.82 16.77 -7.34
N ASP A 30 1.87 16.37 -6.48
CA ASP A 30 0.86 17.29 -5.96
C ASP A 30 1.52 18.38 -5.10
N GLU A 31 1.56 19.59 -5.66
CA GLU A 31 2.16 20.76 -5.00
C GLU A 31 1.55 21.04 -3.61
N LYS A 32 0.27 20.71 -3.43
CA LYS A 32 -0.42 20.92 -2.14
C LYS A 32 0.13 20.00 -1.05
N ALA A 33 0.59 18.80 -1.43
CA ALA A 33 1.12 17.83 -0.48
C ALA A 33 2.58 18.10 -0.07
N LYS A 34 3.31 18.96 -0.78
CA LYS A 34 4.75 19.17 -0.58
C LYS A 34 5.12 19.56 0.84
N ASN A 35 4.41 20.49 1.45
CA ASN A 35 4.72 20.92 2.82
C ASN A 35 4.52 19.78 3.83
N TRP A 36 3.49 18.97 3.65
CA TRP A 36 3.27 17.80 4.48
C TRP A 36 4.39 16.75 4.26
N ILE A 37 4.75 16.49 3.00
CA ILE A 37 5.84 15.58 2.65
C ILE A 37 7.15 16.05 3.30
N PHE A 38 7.53 17.32 3.12
CA PHE A 38 8.77 17.85 3.69
C PHE A 38 8.76 17.91 5.21
N SER A 39 7.61 18.06 5.85
CA SER A 39 7.52 17.99 7.30
C SER A 39 7.73 16.58 7.85
N ASN A 40 7.29 15.54 7.10
CA ASN A 40 7.24 14.17 7.60
C ASN A 40 8.31 13.25 7.00
N TYR A 41 8.88 13.56 5.84
CA TYR A 41 9.81 12.69 5.11
C TYR A 41 11.23 13.25 5.01
N ILE A 42 11.60 14.15 5.90
CA ILE A 42 12.97 14.70 5.96
C ILE A 42 13.89 13.88 6.86
N GLN A 43 13.33 12.98 7.65
CA GLN A 43 14.07 12.28 8.69
C GLN A 43 14.06 10.79 8.50
N LEU A 44 15.20 10.18 8.84
CA LEU A 44 15.35 8.73 8.92
C LEU A 44 15.21 8.29 10.37
N ARG A 45 14.56 7.18 10.56
CA ARG A 45 14.47 6.46 11.83
C ARG A 45 15.23 5.15 11.68
N CYS A 46 16.11 4.88 12.64
CA CYS A 46 16.82 3.63 12.70
C CYS A 46 16.29 2.79 13.86
N TYR A 47 16.07 1.51 13.61
CA TYR A 47 15.73 0.55 14.66
C TYR A 47 16.67 -0.64 14.57
N ASN A 48 17.02 -1.18 15.74
CA ASN A 48 17.57 -2.50 15.81
C ASN A 48 16.42 -3.49 15.83
N ILE A 49 16.35 -4.36 14.83
CA ILE A 49 15.36 -5.43 14.75
C ILE A 49 16.08 -6.77 14.78
N GLU A 50 15.53 -7.70 15.55
CA GLU A 50 15.92 -9.09 15.45
C GLU A 50 15.34 -9.65 14.16
N GLU A 51 16.17 -10.12 13.26
CA GLU A 51 15.68 -10.68 12.01
C GLU A 51 14.90 -11.96 12.29
N ILE A 52 13.63 -11.96 11.88
CA ILE A 52 12.68 -13.03 12.19
C ILE A 52 13.13 -14.39 11.60
N PHE A 53 13.93 -14.35 10.52
CA PHE A 53 14.32 -15.55 9.80
C PHE A 53 15.71 -16.10 10.19
N THR A 54 16.64 -15.26 10.59
CA THR A 54 18.02 -15.66 10.89
C THR A 54 18.38 -15.51 12.36
N GLY A 55 17.62 -14.72 13.12
CA GLY A 55 17.91 -14.40 14.52
C GLY A 55 19.08 -13.43 14.70
N ASP A 56 19.58 -12.85 13.60
CA ASP A 56 20.64 -11.86 13.63
C ASP A 56 20.07 -10.47 13.93
N GLU A 57 20.83 -9.64 14.62
CA GLU A 57 20.48 -8.24 14.80
C GLU A 57 20.72 -7.48 13.49
N MET A 58 19.69 -6.83 12.99
CA MET A 58 19.75 -6.00 11.79
C MET A 58 19.37 -4.56 12.11
N LEU A 59 20.17 -3.62 11.62
CA LEU A 59 19.82 -2.20 11.66
C LEU A 59 18.95 -1.86 10.46
N LEU A 60 17.69 -1.55 10.75
CA LEU A 60 16.73 -1.09 9.72
C LEU A 60 16.63 0.43 9.77
N ALA A 61 16.82 1.07 8.63
CA ALA A 61 16.56 2.50 8.47
C ALA A 61 15.29 2.71 7.63
N ASP A 62 14.39 3.55 8.11
CA ASP A 62 13.17 3.92 7.40
C ASP A 62 12.87 5.40 7.56
N MET A 63 12.04 5.93 6.66
CA MET A 63 11.54 7.31 6.76
C MET A 63 10.49 7.40 7.87
N MET A 64 10.51 8.49 8.62
CA MET A 64 9.36 8.85 9.45
C MET A 64 8.27 9.48 8.54
N PRO A 65 7.00 9.13 8.72
CA PRO A 65 6.32 8.45 9.82
C PRO A 65 6.22 6.91 9.70
N GLY A 66 6.93 6.26 8.82
CA GLY A 66 6.90 4.80 8.69
C GLY A 66 5.58 4.25 8.11
N SER A 67 5.15 3.07 8.54
CA SER A 67 3.98 2.37 8.00
C SER A 67 2.63 3.09 8.22
N SER A 68 2.56 4.01 9.18
CA SER A 68 1.36 4.82 9.42
C SER A 68 1.16 5.93 8.39
N SER A 69 2.16 6.22 7.59
CA SER A 69 2.18 7.34 6.62
C SER A 69 0.96 7.40 5.69
N LEU A 70 0.50 6.25 5.21
CA LEU A 70 -0.68 6.19 4.37
C LEU A 70 -1.93 6.69 5.08
N LYS A 71 -2.14 6.26 6.35
CA LYS A 71 -3.34 6.58 7.14
C LYS A 71 -3.30 8.01 7.69
N GLU A 72 -2.11 8.53 7.94
CA GLU A 72 -1.90 9.86 8.53
C GLU A 72 -1.81 10.99 7.50
N CYS A 73 -1.72 10.64 6.21
CA CYS A 73 -1.67 11.61 5.13
C CYS A 73 -3.01 12.36 4.99
N PRO A 74 -3.07 13.66 5.23
CA PRO A 74 -4.34 14.42 5.16
C PRO A 74 -4.88 14.54 3.73
N TYR A 75 -4.06 14.30 2.72
CA TYR A 75 -4.44 14.35 1.30
C TYR A 75 -5.04 13.05 0.79
N LEU A 76 -5.16 12.04 1.65
CA LEU A 76 -5.77 10.76 1.35
C LEU A 76 -6.92 10.46 2.32
N LEU A 77 -7.94 9.82 1.80
CA LEU A 77 -9.05 9.26 2.57
C LEU A 77 -8.90 7.74 2.58
N PHE A 78 -9.01 7.17 3.75
CA PHE A 78 -8.91 5.74 3.97
C PHE A 78 -10.24 5.16 4.40
N SER A 79 -10.65 4.08 3.74
CA SER A 79 -11.76 3.25 4.16
C SER A 79 -11.31 1.80 4.26
N LEU A 80 -11.69 1.15 5.34
CA LEU A 80 -11.44 -0.26 5.53
C LEU A 80 -12.65 -1.07 5.11
N MET A 81 -12.41 -2.12 4.32
CA MET A 81 -13.42 -3.11 3.93
C MET A 81 -12.97 -4.48 4.39
N THR A 82 -13.72 -5.12 5.26
CA THR A 82 -13.41 -6.51 5.65
C THR A 82 -13.75 -7.50 4.54
N LYS A 83 -13.15 -8.69 4.59
CA LYS A 83 -13.43 -9.74 3.60
C LYS A 83 -14.92 -10.05 3.49
N GLU A 84 -15.63 -10.13 4.63
CA GLU A 84 -17.07 -10.39 4.67
C GLU A 84 -17.87 -9.28 4.00
N GLN A 85 -17.43 -8.01 4.15
CA GLN A 85 -18.08 -6.88 3.47
C GLN A 85 -17.84 -6.93 1.96
N VAL A 86 -16.61 -7.24 1.53
CA VAL A 86 -16.28 -7.43 0.10
C VAL A 86 -17.18 -8.48 -0.52
N GLU A 87 -17.29 -9.66 0.10
CA GLU A 87 -18.13 -10.76 -0.37
C GLU A 87 -19.62 -10.37 -0.37
N SER A 88 -20.10 -9.74 0.70
CA SER A 88 -21.51 -9.37 0.85
C SER A 88 -21.96 -8.30 -0.16
N TYR A 89 -21.12 -7.30 -0.43
CA TYR A 89 -21.52 -6.15 -1.27
C TYR A 89 -21.21 -6.35 -2.75
N CYS A 90 -20.21 -7.15 -3.05
CA CYS A 90 -19.70 -7.29 -4.42
C CYS A 90 -19.70 -8.72 -4.94
N GLY A 91 -19.90 -9.71 -4.08
CA GLY A 91 -19.87 -11.14 -4.42
C GLY A 91 -18.47 -11.72 -4.42
N ASP A 92 -17.48 -11.00 -4.96
CA ASP A 92 -16.08 -11.40 -4.98
C ASP A 92 -15.13 -10.19 -5.02
N ILE A 93 -13.83 -10.48 -4.89
CA ILE A 93 -12.77 -9.49 -4.87
C ILE A 93 -12.60 -8.79 -6.23
N ILE A 94 -12.80 -9.48 -7.35
CA ILE A 94 -12.64 -8.90 -8.70
C ILE A 94 -13.67 -7.79 -8.90
N ASN A 95 -14.94 -8.10 -8.63
CA ASN A 95 -16.03 -7.12 -8.73
C ASN A 95 -15.84 -5.96 -7.74
N PHE A 96 -15.32 -6.22 -6.55
CA PHE A 96 -15.02 -5.20 -5.56
C PHE A 96 -13.94 -4.23 -6.07
N ILE A 97 -12.82 -4.74 -6.58
CA ILE A 97 -11.73 -3.91 -7.10
C ILE A 97 -12.22 -3.05 -8.27
N ILE A 98 -12.94 -3.66 -9.23
CA ILE A 98 -13.47 -2.94 -10.39
C ILE A 98 -14.40 -1.80 -9.96
N LYS A 99 -15.36 -2.06 -9.06
CA LYS A 99 -16.28 -1.04 -8.55
C LYS A 99 -15.55 0.06 -7.79
N THR A 100 -14.54 -0.29 -7.01
CA THR A 100 -13.71 0.67 -6.27
C THR A 100 -12.98 1.60 -7.23
N ILE A 101 -12.34 1.06 -8.27
CA ILE A 101 -11.67 1.85 -9.30
C ILE A 101 -12.65 2.72 -10.08
N ASP A 102 -13.85 2.21 -10.38
CA ASP A 102 -14.91 2.99 -11.02
C ASP A 102 -15.31 4.21 -10.20
N LEU A 103 -15.24 4.12 -8.88
CA LEU A 103 -15.48 5.22 -7.92
C LEU A 103 -14.23 6.05 -7.59
N ASN A 104 -13.16 5.95 -8.39
CA ASN A 104 -11.87 6.62 -8.20
C ASN A 104 -11.15 6.24 -6.89
N GLY A 105 -11.37 5.03 -6.40
CA GLY A 105 -10.67 4.45 -5.26
C GLY A 105 -9.57 3.51 -5.73
N TYR A 106 -8.39 3.64 -5.12
CA TYR A 106 -7.31 2.67 -5.22
C TYR A 106 -7.53 1.56 -4.20
N VAL A 107 -7.02 0.38 -4.48
CA VAL A 107 -7.09 -0.76 -3.55
C VAL A 107 -5.70 -1.12 -3.06
N TYR A 108 -5.57 -1.36 -1.76
CA TYR A 108 -4.33 -1.75 -1.11
C TYR A 108 -4.60 -2.81 -0.04
N GLY A 109 -3.84 -3.89 -0.04
CA GLY A 109 -4.04 -4.99 0.92
C GLY A 109 -3.04 -6.11 0.75
N VAL A 110 -3.13 -7.12 1.63
CA VAL A 110 -2.24 -8.28 1.62
C VAL A 110 -2.79 -9.39 0.72
N PHE A 111 -1.94 -9.84 -0.19
CA PHE A 111 -2.18 -10.92 -1.12
C PHE A 111 -1.04 -11.94 -1.03
N ASP A 112 -1.23 -13.15 -1.53
CA ASP A 112 -0.13 -14.09 -1.70
C ASP A 112 0.60 -13.79 -3.02
N GLU A 113 1.71 -13.09 -2.92
CA GLU A 113 2.52 -12.66 -4.05
C GLU A 113 3.15 -13.83 -4.80
N ALA A 114 3.45 -14.91 -4.13
CA ALA A 114 3.94 -16.13 -4.76
C ALA A 114 2.94 -16.73 -5.76
N LYS A 115 1.64 -16.44 -5.60
CA LYS A 115 0.58 -16.87 -6.53
C LYS A 115 0.24 -15.82 -7.59
N ILE A 116 0.69 -14.59 -7.40
CA ILE A 116 0.39 -13.47 -8.29
C ILE A 116 1.52 -13.26 -9.30
N LEU A 117 2.76 -13.22 -8.83
CA LEU A 117 3.92 -12.77 -9.58
C LEU A 117 4.88 -13.90 -9.96
N CYS A 118 4.82 -15.02 -9.25
CA CYS A 118 5.59 -16.21 -9.56
C CYS A 118 4.72 -17.25 -10.25
N ASP A 119 5.35 -18.21 -10.86
CA ASP A 119 4.66 -19.35 -11.47
C ASP A 119 3.63 -19.93 -10.49
N SER A 120 2.41 -20.15 -10.98
CA SER A 120 1.30 -20.71 -10.21
C SER A 120 1.60 -22.04 -9.50
N GLY A 121 2.78 -22.62 -9.75
CA GLY A 121 3.31 -23.83 -9.12
C GLY A 121 4.15 -23.63 -7.88
N ALA A 122 4.32 -22.39 -7.38
CA ALA A 122 5.10 -22.17 -6.14
C ALA A 122 4.48 -22.90 -4.94
N ASP A 123 5.28 -23.72 -4.26
CA ASP A 123 4.85 -24.51 -3.09
C ASP A 123 4.85 -23.70 -1.77
N TYR A 124 5.25 -22.44 -1.81
CA TYR A 124 5.28 -21.56 -0.65
C TYR A 124 4.27 -20.40 -0.79
N LYS A 125 3.95 -19.75 0.33
CA LYS A 125 3.18 -18.53 0.40
C LYS A 125 4.09 -17.34 0.68
N PHE A 126 3.77 -16.20 0.08
CA PHE A 126 4.44 -14.93 0.37
C PHE A 126 3.41 -13.82 0.56
N PRO A 127 2.83 -13.71 1.79
CA PRO A 127 1.89 -12.65 2.11
C PRO A 127 2.58 -11.28 2.06
N HIS A 128 2.21 -10.47 1.07
CA HIS A 128 2.80 -9.15 0.85
C HIS A 128 1.72 -8.16 0.41
N GLU A 129 2.01 -6.86 0.57
CA GLU A 129 1.06 -5.81 0.19
C GLU A 129 1.10 -5.56 -1.32
N LEU A 130 -0.08 -5.52 -1.92
CA LEU A 130 -0.29 -5.18 -3.33
C LEU A 130 -1.06 -3.87 -3.46
N PHE A 131 -0.59 -2.99 -4.33
CA PHE A 131 -1.26 -1.76 -4.72
C PHE A 131 -1.94 -1.92 -6.08
N ILE A 132 -3.26 -1.70 -6.17
CA ILE A 132 -4.04 -1.86 -7.40
C ILE A 132 -4.67 -0.53 -7.77
N PHE A 133 -4.42 -0.06 -9.00
CA PHE A 133 -4.84 1.25 -9.46
C PHE A 133 -5.57 1.26 -10.81
N GLY A 134 -5.82 0.10 -11.42
CA GLY A 134 -6.52 0.02 -12.70
C GLY A 134 -6.99 -1.38 -13.05
N TYR A 135 -7.82 -1.46 -14.07
CA TYR A 135 -8.26 -2.72 -14.66
C TYR A 135 -8.44 -2.61 -16.18
N ASP A 136 -8.36 -3.75 -16.85
CA ASP A 136 -8.70 -3.97 -18.26
C ASP A 136 -9.52 -5.26 -18.36
N LYS A 137 -10.85 -5.14 -18.58
CA LYS A 137 -11.78 -6.28 -18.65
C LYS A 137 -11.60 -7.10 -19.91
N ASP A 138 -11.14 -6.48 -21.01
CA ASP A 138 -10.96 -7.20 -22.27
C ASP A 138 -9.76 -8.16 -22.17
N LYS A 139 -8.80 -7.83 -21.30
CA LYS A 139 -7.63 -8.66 -21.01
C LYS A 139 -7.74 -9.48 -19.73
N GLU A 140 -8.77 -9.23 -18.93
CA GLU A 140 -8.94 -9.79 -17.58
C GLU A 140 -7.73 -9.52 -16.67
N GLU A 141 -7.20 -8.27 -16.71
CA GLU A 141 -6.01 -7.86 -15.97
C GLU A 141 -6.30 -6.67 -15.05
N PHE A 142 -5.62 -6.65 -13.88
CA PHE A 142 -5.45 -5.45 -13.05
C PHE A 142 -4.11 -4.80 -13.31
N HIS A 143 -4.06 -3.46 -13.18
CA HIS A 143 -2.83 -2.69 -13.13
C HIS A 143 -2.39 -2.55 -11.67
N VAL A 144 -1.16 -2.94 -11.37
CA VAL A 144 -0.62 -3.04 -10.03
C VAL A 144 0.72 -2.33 -9.90
N GLY A 145 1.05 -1.93 -8.66
CA GLY A 145 2.34 -1.41 -8.30
C GLY A 145 2.93 -2.24 -7.15
N ASP A 146 4.13 -2.78 -7.37
CA ASP A 146 4.77 -3.67 -6.42
C ASP A 146 6.27 -3.82 -6.69
N PHE A 147 7.00 -4.49 -5.77
CA PHE A 147 8.38 -4.93 -5.94
C PHE A 147 8.47 -6.22 -6.77
N THR A 148 7.78 -6.20 -7.91
CA THR A 148 7.70 -7.32 -8.84
C THR A 148 9.10 -7.78 -9.25
N PHE A 149 9.38 -9.08 -9.16
CA PHE A 149 10.67 -9.67 -9.52
C PHE A 149 11.86 -9.30 -8.62
N GLY A 150 11.58 -8.87 -7.38
CA GLY A 150 12.53 -8.97 -6.27
C GLY A 150 13.51 -7.81 -6.07
N GLU A 151 13.59 -6.81 -6.96
CA GLU A 151 14.65 -5.81 -6.82
C GLU A 151 14.17 -4.35 -6.83
N HIS A 152 13.16 -4.02 -7.63
CA HIS A 152 12.72 -2.63 -7.78
C HIS A 152 11.22 -2.50 -7.88
N TYR A 153 10.68 -1.48 -7.22
CA TYR A 153 9.28 -1.12 -7.37
C TYR A 153 8.96 -0.81 -8.84
N SER A 154 7.90 -1.41 -9.35
CA SER A 154 7.46 -1.22 -10.74
C SER A 154 5.95 -1.29 -10.88
N TYR A 155 5.45 -0.77 -12.00
CA TYR A 155 4.07 -0.96 -12.42
C TYR A 155 4.00 -2.12 -13.42
N SER A 156 3.05 -3.02 -13.19
CA SER A 156 2.84 -4.20 -14.02
C SER A 156 1.35 -4.51 -14.18
N THR A 157 1.02 -5.61 -14.83
CA THR A 157 -0.34 -6.16 -14.89
C THR A 157 -0.35 -7.58 -14.37
N VAL A 158 -1.46 -7.95 -13.72
CA VAL A 158 -1.69 -9.27 -13.12
C VAL A 158 -3.09 -9.73 -13.49
N SER A 159 -3.27 -11.02 -13.79
CA SER A 159 -4.57 -11.54 -14.17
C SER A 159 -5.60 -11.43 -13.03
N PHE A 160 -6.88 -11.30 -13.37
CA PHE A 160 -7.97 -11.32 -12.39
C PHE A 160 -7.98 -12.60 -11.56
N GLU A 161 -7.67 -13.72 -12.20
CA GLU A 161 -7.64 -15.02 -11.53
C GLU A 161 -6.51 -15.12 -10.52
N ASP A 162 -5.31 -14.64 -10.85
CA ASP A 162 -4.16 -14.64 -9.95
C ASP A 162 -4.39 -13.75 -8.73
N VAL A 163 -4.93 -12.54 -8.93
CA VAL A 163 -5.31 -11.64 -7.83
C VAL A 163 -6.36 -12.29 -6.94
N LYS A 164 -7.39 -12.90 -7.53
CA LYS A 164 -8.42 -13.60 -6.76
C LYS A 164 -7.82 -14.75 -5.95
N ARG A 165 -7.00 -15.58 -6.57
CA ARG A 165 -6.34 -16.72 -5.91
C ARG A 165 -5.40 -16.25 -4.80
N GLY A 166 -4.57 -15.22 -5.05
CA GLY A 166 -3.69 -14.63 -4.05
C GLY A 166 -4.45 -14.03 -2.88
N TYR A 167 -5.63 -13.46 -3.12
CA TYR A 167 -6.50 -12.95 -2.06
C TYR A 167 -7.15 -14.07 -1.25
N ASP A 168 -7.73 -15.07 -1.90
CA ASP A 168 -8.52 -16.12 -1.23
C ASP A 168 -7.68 -17.01 -0.32
N ILE A 169 -6.41 -17.25 -0.66
CA ILE A 169 -5.53 -18.17 0.07
C ILE A 169 -4.95 -17.59 1.37
N ILE A 170 -4.91 -16.27 1.52
CA ILE A 170 -4.39 -15.60 2.73
C ILE A 170 -5.38 -15.77 3.88
N THR A 171 -4.88 -16.18 5.03
CA THR A 171 -5.65 -16.28 6.28
C THR A 171 -5.59 -14.98 7.08
N ALA A 172 -6.47 -14.85 8.08
CA ALA A 172 -6.48 -13.67 8.94
C ALA A 172 -5.18 -13.51 9.75
N SER A 173 -4.49 -14.59 10.09
CA SER A 173 -3.20 -14.55 10.81
C SER A 173 -2.02 -14.16 9.92
N GLU A 174 -2.15 -14.35 8.61
CA GLU A 174 -1.14 -13.95 7.62
C GLU A 174 -1.32 -12.49 7.15
N ASP A 175 -2.47 -11.90 7.39
CA ASP A 175 -2.76 -10.50 7.06
C ASP A 175 -2.17 -9.56 8.12
N HIS A 176 -0.89 -9.26 7.98
CA HIS A 176 -0.13 -8.45 8.93
C HIS A 176 -0.61 -6.99 9.05
N MET A 177 -1.38 -6.50 8.07
CA MET A 177 -1.97 -5.15 8.14
C MET A 177 -3.18 -5.08 9.06
N PHE A 178 -3.86 -6.22 9.32
CA PHE A 178 -5.13 -6.26 10.02
C PHE A 178 -5.12 -7.07 11.31
N LYS A 179 -4.17 -8.00 11.48
CA LYS A 179 -4.17 -8.96 12.59
C LYS A 179 -4.22 -8.32 13.98
N ASP A 180 -3.55 -7.18 14.14
CA ASP A 180 -3.43 -6.51 15.44
C ASP A 180 -4.59 -5.55 15.71
N ASP A 181 -5.00 -4.77 14.72
CA ASP A 181 -6.04 -3.75 14.84
C ASP A 181 -7.46 -4.35 14.82
N TYR A 182 -7.66 -5.47 14.13
CA TYR A 182 -8.99 -6.00 13.79
C TYR A 182 -9.24 -7.42 14.27
N LYS A 183 -8.50 -7.90 15.28
CA LYS A 183 -8.72 -9.18 15.99
C LYS A 183 -8.92 -10.38 15.06
N GLY A 184 -8.02 -10.57 14.14
CA GLY A 184 -8.01 -11.73 13.27
C GLY A 184 -8.99 -11.67 12.10
N ARG A 185 -9.43 -10.48 11.70
CA ARG A 185 -10.16 -10.28 10.45
C ARG A 185 -9.18 -9.98 9.32
N ARG A 186 -9.62 -10.26 8.11
CA ARG A 186 -8.96 -9.82 6.88
C ARG A 186 -9.67 -8.63 6.28
N GLY A 187 -8.91 -7.82 5.53
CA GLY A 187 -9.53 -6.70 4.85
C GLY A 187 -8.66 -6.09 3.77
N LEU A 188 -9.19 -5.03 3.20
CA LEU A 188 -8.53 -4.21 2.19
C LEU A 188 -8.73 -2.75 2.55
N TYR A 189 -7.76 -1.92 2.21
CA TYR A 189 -7.92 -0.47 2.22
C TYR A 189 -8.41 0.01 0.86
N VAL A 190 -9.41 0.86 0.90
CA VAL A 190 -9.79 1.73 -0.21
C VAL A 190 -9.19 3.09 0.06
N ILE A 191 -8.36 3.58 -0.86
CA ILE A 191 -7.66 4.84 -0.75
C ILE A 191 -8.21 5.79 -1.81
N GLN A 192 -8.59 7.00 -1.44
CA GLN A 192 -9.04 8.03 -2.37
C GLN A 192 -8.26 9.33 -2.13
N LYS A 193 -8.05 10.11 -3.18
CA LYS A 193 -7.53 11.47 -3.00
C LYS A 193 -8.55 12.32 -2.25
N ASN A 194 -8.10 12.99 -1.20
CA ASN A 194 -8.92 13.98 -0.52
C ASN A 194 -8.98 15.26 -1.36
N THR A 195 -10.15 15.58 -1.88
CA THR A 195 -10.37 16.76 -2.73
C THR A 195 -10.75 18.01 -1.95
N ALA A 196 -10.86 17.92 -0.61
CA ALA A 196 -11.11 19.10 0.22
C ALA A 196 -9.97 20.11 0.06
N GLU A 197 -10.33 21.40 0.10
CA GLU A 197 -9.31 22.44 0.20
C GLU A 197 -8.66 22.36 1.58
N MET A 198 -7.39 22.01 1.59
CA MET A 198 -6.58 21.92 2.80
C MET A 198 -5.28 22.67 2.58
N TYR A 199 -4.89 23.37 3.63
CA TYR A 199 -3.57 23.98 3.75
C TYR A 199 -2.79 23.28 4.81
N TYR A 200 -1.59 22.83 4.47
CA TYR A 200 -0.61 22.32 5.42
C TYR A 200 0.63 23.19 5.32
N ASP A 201 0.92 23.90 6.40
CA ASP A 201 2.14 24.68 6.47
C ASP A 201 3.34 23.78 6.82
N LEU A 202 4.53 24.18 6.37
CA LEU A 202 5.74 23.45 6.72
C LEU A 202 5.92 23.46 8.25
N ASP A 203 5.87 22.30 8.90
CA ASP A 203 6.00 22.18 10.35
C ASP A 203 7.46 22.19 10.80
N VAL A 204 8.02 23.39 10.84
CA VAL A 204 9.42 23.61 11.26
C VAL A 204 9.66 23.21 12.71
N ALA A 205 8.64 23.32 13.57
CA ALA A 205 8.75 22.89 14.97
C ALA A 205 8.91 21.38 15.06
N TYR A 206 8.03 20.64 14.42
CA TYR A 206 8.11 19.19 14.36
C TYR A 206 9.43 18.70 13.74
N ILE A 207 9.87 19.32 12.63
CA ILE A 207 11.15 18.99 11.99
C ILE A 207 12.33 19.19 12.96
N LYS A 208 12.34 20.27 13.73
CA LYS A 208 13.41 20.54 14.71
C LYS A 208 13.37 19.56 15.87
N ASP A 209 12.20 19.32 16.44
CA ASP A 209 12.05 18.43 17.59
C ASP A 209 12.45 17.00 17.26
N THR A 210 12.07 16.52 16.06
CA THR A 210 12.44 15.19 15.59
C THR A 210 13.92 15.10 15.20
N SER A 211 14.56 16.18 14.69
CA SER A 211 16.01 16.20 14.38
C SER A 211 16.89 16.12 15.62
N VAL A 212 16.47 16.69 16.74
CA VAL A 212 17.25 16.72 17.97
C VAL A 212 17.33 15.35 18.64
N SER A 213 16.34 14.49 18.44
CA SER A 213 16.33 13.14 19.01
C SER A 213 17.46 12.23 18.49
N TYR A 214 18.09 12.56 17.35
CA TYR A 214 19.22 11.83 16.78
C TYR A 214 20.59 12.19 17.34
N THR A 215 20.70 13.30 18.09
CA THR A 215 21.98 13.78 18.62
C THR A 215 22.31 13.23 20.01
N HIS A 216 21.43 12.40 20.58
CA HIS A 216 21.56 11.87 21.95
C HIS A 216 21.52 10.32 22.03
N LEU A 217 21.82 9.61 20.93
CA LEU A 217 22.03 8.15 20.93
C LEU A 217 23.53 7.82 20.94
#